data_3fe55afd6e677d974010d9e4df5d9f5d
#
_entry.id   3fe55afd6e677d974010d9e4df5d9f5d
#
_cell.length_a   1.000
_cell.length_b   1.000
_cell.length_c   1.000
_cell.angle_alpha   90.00
_cell.angle_beta   90.00
_cell.angle_gamma   90.00
#
_symmetry.space_group_name_H-M   'P 1'
#
loop_
_entity.id
_entity.type
_entity.pdbx_description
1 polymer ?
#
loop_
_entity_poly.entity_id
_entity_poly.type
_entity_poly.pdbx_seq_one_letter_code
_entity_poly.pdbx_strand_id
1 'polypeptide(L)'
;MKSFMASPSTIERKWYVVDATGHTLGRLASEIASILRGKNKPTYTPHIDTGDYVIVVNADKIQVTGKKLDQNVYYNHSDYVGGMKETTLREKMAKKPEDVIYLAVKGMLPKGPLGREMITKLHVYAGADHKHQAQKPEVLEIKY
;
A
#
# COMPACT_ATOMS: atom_id res chain seq x y z
N MET A 1 -26.50 -24.48 -10.27
CA MET A 1 -25.95 -23.10 -10.28
C MET A 1 -24.60 -23.11 -9.60
N LYS A 2 -23.58 -22.61 -10.27
CA LYS A 2 -22.22 -22.56 -9.71
C LYS A 2 -21.81 -21.10 -9.47
N SER A 3 -21.22 -20.82 -8.31
CA SER A 3 -20.62 -19.54 -8.03
C SER A 3 -19.34 -19.35 -8.85
N PHE A 4 -19.06 -18.12 -9.26
CA PHE A 4 -17.82 -17.80 -9.95
C PHE A 4 -16.63 -17.95 -9.01
N MET A 5 -15.58 -18.62 -9.47
CA MET A 5 -14.29 -18.69 -8.79
C MET A 5 -13.21 -18.23 -9.77
N ALA A 6 -12.43 -17.24 -9.36
CA ALA A 6 -11.32 -16.77 -10.17
C ALA A 6 -10.21 -17.82 -10.25
N SER A 7 -9.51 -17.88 -11.38
CA SER A 7 -8.29 -18.65 -11.53
C SER A 7 -7.15 -17.74 -12.01
N PRO A 8 -5.90 -18.11 -11.83
CA PRO A 8 -4.78 -17.28 -12.30
C PRO A 8 -4.82 -16.95 -13.78
N SER A 9 -5.45 -17.82 -14.59
CA SER A 9 -5.60 -17.60 -16.03
C SER A 9 -6.74 -16.67 -16.42
N THR A 10 -7.72 -16.44 -15.53
CA THR A 10 -8.91 -15.62 -15.84
C THR A 10 -8.82 -14.21 -15.23
N ILE A 11 -7.79 -13.93 -14.44
CA ILE A 11 -7.64 -12.64 -13.76
C ILE A 11 -7.02 -11.62 -14.70
N GLU A 12 -7.70 -10.49 -14.88
CA GLU A 12 -7.16 -9.31 -15.55
C GLU A 12 -6.73 -8.29 -14.50
N ARG A 13 -5.49 -7.83 -14.59
CA ARG A 13 -4.93 -6.82 -13.68
C ARG A 13 -4.65 -5.53 -14.42
N LYS A 14 -5.14 -4.43 -13.85
CA LYS A 14 -4.87 -3.09 -14.35
C LYS A 14 -3.80 -2.42 -13.50
N TRP A 15 -3.22 -1.38 -14.03
CA TRP A 15 -2.27 -0.53 -13.32
C TRP A 15 -2.91 0.82 -13.04
N TYR A 16 -2.80 1.27 -11.79
CA TYR A 16 -3.34 2.54 -11.34
C TYR A 16 -2.23 3.40 -10.74
N VAL A 17 -2.30 4.71 -10.98
CA VAL A 17 -1.46 5.72 -10.34
C VAL A 17 -2.31 6.51 -9.37
N VAL A 18 -1.86 6.64 -8.13
CA VAL A 18 -2.51 7.42 -7.08
C VAL A 18 -1.54 8.49 -6.60
N ASP A 19 -2.00 9.74 -6.55
CA ASP A 19 -1.25 10.84 -5.97
C ASP A 19 -1.57 10.94 -4.48
N ALA A 20 -0.55 10.83 -3.64
CA ALA A 20 -0.70 10.90 -2.18
C ALA A 20 -0.79 12.33 -1.64
N THR A 21 -0.59 13.36 -2.47
CA THR A 21 -0.62 14.76 -2.05
C THR A 21 -1.97 15.10 -1.41
N GLY A 22 -1.95 15.60 -0.18
CA GLY A 22 -3.15 16.03 0.52
C GLY A 22 -4.00 14.92 1.11
N HIS A 23 -3.67 13.66 0.89
CA HIS A 23 -4.38 12.52 1.47
C HIS A 23 -3.88 12.19 2.88
N THR A 24 -4.80 11.75 3.73
CA THR A 24 -4.48 11.22 5.05
C THR A 24 -3.93 9.81 4.92
N LEU A 25 -2.81 9.53 5.60
CA LEU A 25 -2.11 8.24 5.49
C LEU A 25 -3.00 7.02 5.68
N GLY A 26 -3.74 6.96 6.80
CA GLY A 26 -4.56 5.78 7.11
C GLY A 26 -5.70 5.56 6.14
N ARG A 27 -6.37 6.63 5.72
CA ARG A 27 -7.50 6.54 4.78
C ARG A 27 -7.03 6.17 3.37
N LEU A 28 -5.94 6.76 2.92
CA LEU A 28 -5.33 6.38 1.65
C LEU A 28 -4.88 4.91 1.65
N ALA A 29 -4.21 4.48 2.72
CA ALA A 29 -3.73 3.11 2.85
C ALA A 29 -4.86 2.09 2.83
N SER A 30 -6.01 2.37 3.44
CA SER A 30 -7.16 1.47 3.44
C SER A 30 -7.76 1.26 2.05
N GLU A 31 -7.86 2.33 1.26
CA GLU A 31 -8.34 2.25 -0.11
C GLU A 31 -7.36 1.48 -1.02
N ILE A 32 -6.07 1.75 -0.88
CA ILE A 32 -5.03 1.03 -1.61
C ILE A 32 -5.05 -0.46 -1.27
N ALA A 33 -5.19 -0.81 0.01
CA ALA A 33 -5.27 -2.20 0.44
C ALA A 33 -6.48 -2.93 -0.16
N SER A 34 -7.63 -2.26 -0.26
CA SER A 34 -8.83 -2.82 -0.91
C SER A 34 -8.58 -3.10 -2.39
N ILE A 35 -7.90 -2.20 -3.09
CA ILE A 35 -7.58 -2.38 -4.51
C ILE A 35 -6.59 -3.53 -4.71
N LEU A 36 -5.55 -3.61 -3.88
CA LEU A 36 -4.55 -4.68 -3.94
C LEU A 36 -5.16 -6.06 -3.66
N ARG A 37 -6.15 -6.12 -2.79
CA ARG A 37 -6.86 -7.36 -2.47
C ARG A 37 -7.91 -7.74 -3.52
N GLY A 38 -8.43 -6.74 -4.26
CA GLY A 38 -9.43 -6.94 -5.29
C GLY A 38 -10.88 -6.89 -4.80
N LYS A 39 -11.12 -6.38 -3.59
CA LYS A 39 -12.48 -6.30 -3.01
C LYS A 39 -13.45 -5.44 -3.81
N ASN A 40 -12.94 -4.53 -4.62
CA ASN A 40 -13.74 -3.67 -5.50
C ASN A 40 -14.21 -4.35 -6.77
N LYS A 41 -13.78 -5.58 -7.02
CA LYS A 41 -14.16 -6.34 -8.21
C LYS A 41 -15.29 -7.32 -7.91
N PRO A 42 -16.27 -7.49 -8.84
CA PRO A 42 -17.29 -8.54 -8.68
C PRO A 42 -16.70 -9.96 -8.76
N THR A 43 -15.52 -10.10 -9.34
CA THR A 43 -14.80 -11.38 -9.48
C THR A 43 -13.95 -11.73 -8.25
N TYR A 44 -14.03 -10.95 -7.16
CA TYR A 44 -13.25 -11.18 -5.96
C TYR A 44 -13.40 -12.60 -5.43
N THR A 45 -12.26 -13.27 -5.23
CA THR A 45 -12.19 -14.62 -4.65
C THR A 45 -11.20 -14.59 -3.48
N PRO A 46 -11.60 -14.97 -2.26
CA PRO A 46 -10.77 -14.79 -1.06
C PRO A 46 -9.43 -15.52 -1.06
N HIS A 47 -9.35 -16.69 -1.71
CA HIS A 47 -8.13 -17.52 -1.70
C HIS A 47 -7.18 -17.23 -2.86
N ILE A 48 -7.55 -16.32 -3.76
CA ILE A 48 -6.76 -15.96 -4.94
C ILE A 48 -6.51 -14.45 -4.95
N ASP A 49 -5.34 -14.03 -5.40
CA ASP A 49 -5.00 -12.63 -5.58
C ASP A 49 -5.67 -12.08 -6.84
N THR A 50 -6.80 -11.41 -6.66
CA THR A 50 -7.59 -10.81 -7.76
C THR A 50 -7.39 -9.31 -7.91
N GLY A 51 -6.51 -8.70 -7.09
CA GLY A 51 -6.30 -7.25 -7.07
C GLY A 51 -5.46 -6.72 -8.23
N ASP A 52 -5.40 -5.41 -8.31
CA ASP A 52 -4.67 -4.67 -9.33
C ASP A 52 -3.34 -4.13 -8.81
N TYR A 53 -2.49 -3.69 -9.72
CA TYR A 53 -1.24 -2.99 -9.39
C TYR A 53 -1.53 -1.53 -9.06
N VAL A 54 -0.89 -1.02 -8.02
CA VAL A 54 -1.03 0.38 -7.59
C VAL A 54 0.34 1.03 -7.51
N ILE A 55 0.46 2.20 -8.13
CA ILE A 55 1.64 3.06 -8.06
C ILE A 55 1.25 4.29 -7.26
N VAL A 56 1.93 4.55 -6.16
CA VAL A 56 1.71 5.76 -5.35
C VAL A 56 2.86 6.72 -5.59
N VAL A 57 2.52 7.95 -5.94
CA VAL A 57 3.49 9.02 -6.16
C VAL A 57 3.32 10.11 -5.10
N ASN A 58 4.32 10.95 -4.95
CA ASN A 58 4.35 12.02 -3.94
C ASN A 58 4.15 11.52 -2.51
N ALA A 59 4.78 10.41 -2.16
CA ALA A 59 4.68 9.84 -0.81
C ALA A 59 5.21 10.77 0.28
N ASP A 60 6.12 11.68 -0.06
CA ASP A 60 6.66 12.70 0.84
C ASP A 60 5.63 13.76 1.25
N LYS A 61 4.54 13.88 0.51
CA LYS A 61 3.47 14.87 0.74
C LYS A 61 2.24 14.28 1.43
N ILE A 62 2.32 13.07 1.92
CA ILE A 62 1.24 12.45 2.69
C ILE A 62 1.02 13.20 4.00
N GLN A 63 -0.23 13.31 4.45
CA GLN A 63 -0.59 14.02 5.68
C GLN A 63 -0.99 13.06 6.79
N VAL A 64 -0.72 13.45 8.01
CA VAL A 64 -1.21 12.78 9.22
C VAL A 64 -1.84 13.81 10.16
N THR A 65 -2.83 13.40 10.94
CA THR A 65 -3.57 14.29 11.84
C THR A 65 -3.03 14.22 13.26
N GLY A 66 -3.28 15.29 14.04
CA GLY A 66 -2.91 15.35 15.45
C GLY A 66 -1.39 15.32 15.66
N LYS A 67 -0.97 14.66 16.72
CA LYS A 67 0.44 14.55 17.13
C LYS A 67 1.11 13.25 16.66
N LYS A 68 0.57 12.60 15.63
CA LYS A 68 1.07 11.30 15.16
C LYS A 68 2.53 11.36 14.68
N LEU A 69 2.98 12.50 14.16
CA LEU A 69 4.37 12.67 13.74
C LEU A 69 5.37 12.38 14.86
N ASP A 70 5.03 12.76 16.09
CA ASP A 70 5.92 12.60 17.24
C ASP A 70 5.56 11.38 18.10
N GLN A 71 4.29 10.98 18.13
CA GLN A 71 3.79 9.91 19.01
C GLN A 71 3.77 8.54 18.34
N ASN A 72 3.66 8.48 17.02
CA ASN A 72 3.67 7.21 16.30
C ASN A 72 5.12 6.72 16.15
N VAL A 73 5.41 5.54 16.70
CA VAL A 73 6.78 5.02 16.76
C VAL A 73 6.83 3.67 16.05
N TYR A 74 7.85 3.50 15.21
CA TYR A 74 8.18 2.22 14.57
C TYR A 74 9.26 1.52 15.38
N TYR A 75 8.99 0.26 15.74
CA TYR A 75 9.91 -0.56 16.53
C TYR A 75 10.60 -1.59 15.66
N ASN A 76 11.90 -1.74 15.86
CA ASN A 76 12.70 -2.77 15.21
C ASN A 76 13.68 -3.36 16.21
N HIS A 77 13.80 -4.68 16.25
CA HIS A 77 14.67 -5.38 17.20
C HIS A 77 15.71 -6.20 16.44
N SER A 78 16.97 -6.07 16.84
CA SER A 78 18.09 -6.77 16.19
C SER A 78 18.31 -8.20 16.69
N ASP A 79 17.45 -8.71 17.60
CA ASP A 79 17.56 -10.01 18.27
C ASP A 79 18.73 -10.15 19.24
N TYR A 80 19.37 -9.03 19.60
CA TYR A 80 20.38 -8.95 20.67
C TYR A 80 19.81 -8.22 21.88
N VAL A 81 20.33 -8.52 23.07
CA VAL A 81 19.93 -7.83 24.29
C VAL A 81 20.17 -6.32 24.14
N GLY A 82 19.14 -5.51 24.43
CA GLY A 82 19.18 -4.07 24.24
C GLY A 82 19.12 -3.60 22.78
N GLY A 83 18.78 -4.49 21.84
CA GLY A 83 18.74 -4.20 20.41
C GLY A 83 17.45 -3.57 19.89
N MET A 84 16.54 -3.10 20.77
CA MET A 84 15.32 -2.40 20.37
C MET A 84 15.64 -1.03 19.80
N LYS A 85 15.23 -0.79 18.56
CA LYS A 85 15.37 0.52 17.90
C LYS A 85 14.00 1.15 17.72
N GLU A 86 13.91 2.43 18.03
CA GLU A 86 12.70 3.22 17.90
C GLU A 86 12.90 4.34 16.88
N THR A 87 11.96 4.48 15.97
CA THR A 87 11.96 5.54 14.95
C THR A 87 10.60 6.22 14.96
N THR A 88 10.57 7.53 15.15
CA THR A 88 9.30 8.27 15.07
C THR A 88 8.83 8.40 13.63
N LEU A 89 7.54 8.67 13.45
CA LEU A 89 6.98 8.90 12.11
C LEU A 89 7.67 10.08 11.42
N ARG A 90 8.01 11.13 12.15
CA ARG A 90 8.74 12.29 11.61
C ARG A 90 10.10 11.90 11.04
N GLU A 91 10.87 11.10 11.77
CA GLU A 91 12.18 10.60 11.33
C GLU A 91 12.04 9.67 10.11
N LYS A 92 11.03 8.82 10.11
CA LYS A 92 10.75 7.90 9.00
C LYS A 92 10.41 8.66 7.73
N MET A 93 9.55 9.69 7.84
CA MET A 93 9.17 10.55 6.71
C MET A 93 10.38 11.32 6.15
N ALA A 94 11.31 11.74 7.00
CA ALA A 94 12.51 12.45 6.56
C ALA A 94 13.51 11.54 5.84
N LYS A 95 13.63 10.29 6.29
CA LYS A 95 14.60 9.35 5.72
C LYS A 95 14.05 8.60 4.50
N LYS A 96 12.87 8.05 4.62
CA LYS A 96 12.30 7.17 3.60
C LYS A 96 10.78 7.22 3.63
N PRO A 97 10.16 8.22 3.00
CA PRO A 97 8.71 8.40 3.03
C PRO A 97 7.95 7.25 2.36
N GLU A 98 8.55 6.54 1.41
CA GLU A 98 7.93 5.38 0.76
C GLU A 98 7.59 4.28 1.76
N ASP A 99 8.44 4.04 2.73
CA ASP A 99 8.23 3.00 3.74
C ASP A 99 7.01 3.30 4.63
N VAL A 100 6.67 4.56 4.85
CA VAL A 100 5.51 4.93 5.66
C VAL A 100 4.23 4.40 5.04
N ILE A 101 4.01 4.65 3.75
CA ILE A 101 2.84 4.15 3.03
C ILE A 101 2.89 2.63 2.89
N TYR A 102 4.05 2.09 2.54
CA TYR A 102 4.23 0.65 2.39
C TYR A 102 3.87 -0.12 3.67
N LEU A 103 4.37 0.32 4.82
CA LEU A 103 4.09 -0.33 6.11
C LEU A 103 2.63 -0.18 6.53
N ALA A 104 2.01 0.98 6.27
CA ALA A 104 0.60 1.18 6.55
C ALA A 104 -0.28 0.23 5.73
N VAL A 105 -0.02 0.09 4.44
CA VAL A 105 -0.76 -0.84 3.57
C VAL A 105 -0.50 -2.28 3.96
N LYS A 106 0.75 -2.64 4.24
CA LYS A 106 1.13 -4.00 4.66
C LYS A 106 0.39 -4.43 5.92
N GLY A 107 0.22 -3.52 6.88
CA GLY A 107 -0.53 -3.80 8.11
C GLY A 107 -2.03 -4.04 7.88
N MET A 108 -2.59 -3.55 6.78
CA MET A 108 -3.99 -3.68 6.41
C MET A 108 -4.28 -4.88 5.49
N LEU A 109 -3.25 -5.50 4.94
CA LEU A 109 -3.38 -6.69 4.12
C LEU A 109 -3.37 -7.97 4.97
N PRO A 110 -3.89 -9.09 4.44
CA PRO A 110 -3.85 -10.37 5.17
C PRO A 110 -2.43 -10.77 5.57
N LYS A 111 -2.30 -11.45 6.69
CA LYS A 111 -1.05 -12.06 7.14
C LYS A 111 -0.94 -13.46 6.52
N GLY A 112 0.14 -13.75 5.86
CA GLY A 112 0.37 -15.05 5.26
C GLY A 112 0.91 -14.96 3.83
N PRO A 113 1.06 -16.10 3.11
CA PRO A 113 1.63 -16.11 1.78
C PRO A 113 0.88 -15.24 0.77
N LEU A 114 -0.45 -15.30 0.78
CA LEU A 114 -1.27 -14.52 -0.16
C LEU A 114 -1.13 -13.00 0.07
N GLY A 115 -1.13 -12.56 1.32
CA GLY A 115 -0.92 -11.16 1.66
C GLY A 115 0.48 -10.66 1.25
N ARG A 116 1.49 -11.51 1.36
CA ARG A 116 2.85 -11.19 0.89
C ARG A 116 2.94 -11.05 -0.63
N GLU A 117 2.16 -11.80 -1.37
CA GLU A 117 2.02 -11.61 -2.81
C GLU A 117 1.28 -10.32 -3.16
N MET A 118 0.21 -10.00 -2.43
CA MET A 118 -0.56 -8.78 -2.65
C MET A 118 0.30 -7.51 -2.50
N ILE A 119 1.15 -7.46 -1.47
CA ILE A 119 1.97 -6.27 -1.22
C ILE A 119 3.03 -6.04 -2.31
N THR A 120 3.45 -7.07 -3.03
CA THR A 120 4.42 -6.91 -4.12
C THR A 120 3.88 -6.12 -5.30
N LYS A 121 2.56 -5.97 -5.41
CA LYS A 121 1.90 -5.16 -6.45
C LYS A 121 1.85 -3.67 -6.13
N LEU A 122 2.28 -3.28 -4.94
CA LEU A 122 2.36 -1.88 -4.53
C LEU A 122 3.74 -1.32 -4.86
N HIS A 123 3.76 -0.21 -5.57
CA HIS A 123 4.97 0.54 -5.88
C HIS A 123 4.82 1.96 -5.36
N VAL A 124 5.70 2.39 -4.47
CA VAL A 124 5.62 3.70 -3.82
C VAL A 124 6.84 4.53 -4.21
N TYR A 125 6.61 5.76 -4.61
CA TYR A 125 7.65 6.72 -4.99
C TYR A 125 7.48 8.01 -4.19
N ALA A 126 8.59 8.55 -3.67
CA ALA A 126 8.58 9.80 -2.92
C ALA A 126 8.27 11.00 -3.80
N GLY A 127 8.78 11.02 -5.03
CA GLY A 127 8.57 12.09 -6.00
C GLY A 127 7.34 11.87 -6.88
N ALA A 128 7.17 12.77 -7.85
CA ALA A 128 6.05 12.72 -8.80
C ALA A 128 6.25 11.72 -9.95
N ASP A 129 7.48 11.27 -10.17
CA ASP A 129 7.83 10.39 -11.29
C ASP A 129 7.87 8.93 -10.87
N HIS A 130 7.45 8.06 -11.78
CA HIS A 130 7.52 6.60 -11.62
C HIS A 130 8.15 5.95 -12.85
N LYS A 131 8.54 4.68 -12.71
CA LYS A 131 9.25 3.94 -13.78
C LYS A 131 8.32 3.00 -14.57
N HIS A 132 7.01 3.20 -14.49
CA HIS A 132 6.01 2.24 -15.02
C HIS A 132 5.21 2.79 -16.20
N GLN A 133 5.80 3.64 -17.01
CA GLN A 133 5.12 4.23 -18.18
C GLN A 133 4.76 3.19 -19.25
N ALA A 134 5.56 2.14 -19.37
CA ALA A 134 5.32 1.07 -20.34
C ALA A 134 4.04 0.28 -20.04
N GLN A 135 3.62 0.20 -18.78
CA GLN A 135 2.39 -0.46 -18.35
C GLN A 135 1.14 0.38 -18.60
N LYS A 136 1.28 1.62 -19.03
CA LYS A 136 0.18 2.58 -19.29
C LYS A 136 -0.80 2.66 -18.12
N PRO A 137 -0.34 3.08 -16.92
CA PRO A 137 -1.20 3.13 -15.75
C PRO A 137 -2.29 4.19 -15.90
N GLU A 138 -3.49 3.88 -15.40
CA GLU A 138 -4.61 4.81 -15.35
C GLU A 138 -4.53 5.65 -14.08
N VAL A 139 -4.86 6.94 -14.16
CA VAL A 139 -4.93 7.81 -12.99
C VAL A 139 -6.19 7.49 -12.20
N LEU A 140 -6.03 7.21 -10.91
CA LEU A 140 -7.11 6.91 -10.00
C LEU A 140 -7.19 8.00 -8.93
N GLU A 141 -8.33 8.66 -8.83
CA GLU A 141 -8.62 9.57 -7.72
C GLU A 141 -9.33 8.81 -6.60
N ILE A 142 -8.76 8.84 -5.41
CA ILE A 142 -9.36 8.23 -4.23
C ILE A 142 -10.18 9.27 -3.49
N LYS A 143 -11.46 8.94 -3.30
CA LYS A 143 -12.41 9.74 -2.53
C LYS A 143 -12.91 8.90 -1.36
N TYR A 144 -12.88 9.49 -0.17
CA TYR A 144 -13.35 8.83 1.07
C TYR A 144 -14.17 9.78 1.93
#